data_e5e6f3fc12ff3abd22ff2115fa7a98ff
#
_entry.id   e5e6f3fc12ff3abd22ff2115fa7a98ff
#
_cell.length_a   1.000
_cell.length_b   1.000
_cell.length_c   1.000
_cell.angle_alpha   90.00
_cell.angle_beta   90.00
_cell.angle_gamma   90.00
#
_symmetry.space_group_name_H-M   'P 1'
#
loop_
_entity.id
_entity.type
_entity.pdbx_description
1 polymer ?
#
loop_
_entity_poly.entity_id
_entity_poly.type
_entity_poly.pdbx_seq_one_letter_code
_entity_poly.pdbx_strand_id
1 'polypeptide(L)'
;MARPKKYNISLTDDELQKLKSVMRKKQTPKTVRNRCQIIIDLDEAHGKVLTHEQSAKTNCVCMATITNTVKLYSVEGIPGIIPSAKANGISDEITLKRNVNSDNARRKFDGRAEARIIEIACSPAPEGHSRWTLRLLEEQAKIVLDIPVSKDTIGRALKKINFDLI
;
A
#
# COMPACT_ATOMS: atom_id res chain seq x y z
N MET A 1 -26.30 -29.24 5.41
CA MET A 1 -25.68 -28.78 6.65
C MET A 1 -24.80 -27.56 6.36
N ALA A 2 -24.94 -26.46 7.11
CA ALA A 2 -24.12 -25.28 6.94
C ALA A 2 -22.66 -25.58 7.37
N ARG A 3 -21.69 -25.14 6.58
CA ARG A 3 -20.27 -25.33 6.88
C ARG A 3 -19.92 -24.57 8.17
N PRO A 4 -19.23 -25.19 9.16
CA PRO A 4 -18.91 -24.51 10.40
C PRO A 4 -18.05 -23.27 10.15
N LYS A 5 -18.32 -22.19 10.90
CA LYS A 5 -17.51 -20.97 10.83
C LYS A 5 -16.07 -21.31 11.27
N LYS A 6 -15.10 -20.93 10.46
CA LYS A 6 -13.68 -21.18 10.73
C LYS A 6 -13.12 -20.27 11.84
N TYR A 7 -13.70 -19.08 12.00
CA TYR A 7 -13.27 -18.07 12.95
C TYR A 7 -14.51 -17.47 13.62
N ASN A 8 -14.52 -17.45 14.94
CA ASN A 8 -15.52 -16.77 15.76
C ASN A 8 -14.92 -15.47 16.28
N ILE A 9 -15.66 -14.39 16.25
CA ILE A 9 -15.26 -13.08 16.75
C ILE A 9 -16.08 -12.82 18.00
N SER A 10 -15.39 -12.66 19.13
CA SER A 10 -15.98 -12.29 20.41
C SER A 10 -15.13 -11.17 20.99
N LEU A 11 -15.65 -9.96 21.02
CA LEU A 11 -14.96 -8.77 21.54
C LEU A 11 -15.21 -8.64 23.04
N THR A 12 -14.24 -8.11 23.74
CA THR A 12 -14.43 -7.58 25.10
C THR A 12 -15.01 -6.16 25.03
N ASP A 13 -15.64 -5.70 26.11
CA ASP A 13 -16.17 -4.32 26.21
C ASP A 13 -15.11 -3.26 25.92
N ASP A 14 -13.88 -3.47 26.42
CA ASP A 14 -12.75 -2.57 26.19
C ASP A 14 -12.33 -2.53 24.71
N GLU A 15 -12.30 -3.68 24.06
CA GLU A 15 -11.98 -3.78 22.63
C GLU A 15 -13.04 -3.09 21.78
N LEU A 16 -14.31 -3.30 22.09
CA LEU A 16 -15.43 -2.65 21.41
C LEU A 16 -15.37 -1.13 21.55
N GLN A 17 -15.12 -0.62 22.78
CA GLN A 17 -14.95 0.82 23.02
C GLN A 17 -13.76 1.37 22.24
N LYS A 18 -12.64 0.66 22.21
CA LYS A 18 -11.44 1.04 21.46
C LYS A 18 -11.72 1.14 19.95
N LEU A 19 -12.37 0.12 19.38
CA LEU A 19 -12.77 0.16 17.95
C LEU A 19 -13.70 1.35 17.65
N LYS A 20 -14.72 1.57 18.47
CA LYS A 20 -15.64 2.73 18.33
C LYS A 20 -14.92 4.07 18.46
N SER A 21 -13.96 4.20 19.40
CA SER A 21 -13.18 5.43 19.58
C SER A 21 -12.34 5.77 18.35
N VAL A 22 -11.69 4.76 17.77
CA VAL A 22 -10.88 4.91 16.54
C VAL A 22 -11.75 5.32 15.36
N MET A 23 -12.94 4.74 15.20
CA MET A 23 -13.85 5.09 14.11
C MET A 23 -14.34 6.55 14.17
N ARG A 24 -14.47 7.13 15.37
CA ARG A 24 -14.90 8.54 15.57
C ARG A 24 -13.80 9.55 15.20
N LYS A 25 -12.54 9.18 15.21
CA LYS A 25 -11.42 10.08 14.87
C LYS A 25 -11.47 10.46 13.38
N LYS A 26 -11.50 11.76 13.05
CA LYS A 26 -11.56 12.26 11.66
C LYS A 26 -10.36 11.78 10.79
N GLN A 27 -9.19 11.64 11.39
CA GLN A 27 -7.95 11.26 10.73
C GLN A 27 -7.82 9.76 10.43
N THR A 28 -8.74 8.93 10.96
CA THR A 28 -8.69 7.48 10.73
C THR A 28 -8.90 7.14 9.25
N PRO A 29 -7.97 6.43 8.61
CA PRO A 29 -8.10 6.01 7.22
C PRO A 29 -9.36 5.17 6.99
N LYS A 30 -10.02 5.35 5.83
CA LYS A 30 -11.24 4.60 5.45
C LYS A 30 -11.07 3.09 5.60
N THR A 31 -9.91 2.56 5.20
CA THR A 31 -9.60 1.12 5.30
C THR A 31 -9.64 0.62 6.75
N VAL A 32 -9.11 1.40 7.69
CA VAL A 32 -9.13 1.05 9.12
C VAL A 32 -10.55 1.13 9.68
N ARG A 33 -11.30 2.17 9.31
CA ARG A 33 -12.73 2.28 9.69
C ARG A 33 -13.54 1.07 9.23
N ASN A 34 -13.38 0.68 7.96
CA ASN A 34 -14.07 -0.49 7.42
C ASN A 34 -13.66 -1.77 8.16
N ARG A 35 -12.37 -1.96 8.48
CA ARG A 35 -11.92 -3.10 9.28
C ARG A 35 -12.56 -3.11 10.67
N CYS A 36 -12.56 -1.98 11.36
CA CYS A 36 -13.20 -1.86 12.67
C CYS A 36 -14.69 -2.18 12.60
N GLN A 37 -15.41 -1.64 11.60
CA GLN A 37 -16.83 -1.90 11.42
C GLN A 37 -17.11 -3.37 11.13
N ILE A 38 -16.32 -4.01 10.25
CA ILE A 38 -16.46 -5.44 9.93
C ILE A 38 -16.33 -6.30 11.20
N ILE A 39 -15.37 -6.01 12.06
CA ILE A 39 -15.18 -6.78 13.30
C ILE A 39 -16.35 -6.57 14.26
N ILE A 40 -16.88 -5.36 14.37
CA ILE A 40 -18.07 -5.06 15.18
C ILE A 40 -19.33 -5.75 14.62
N ASP A 41 -19.50 -5.77 13.30
CA ASP A 41 -20.66 -6.40 12.63
C ASP A 41 -20.70 -7.93 12.83
N LEU A 42 -19.53 -8.55 12.99
CA LEU A 42 -19.37 -9.99 13.13
C LEU A 42 -19.18 -10.44 14.56
N ASP A 43 -19.18 -9.52 15.53
CA ASP A 43 -19.01 -9.80 16.94
C ASP A 43 -20.20 -10.58 17.50
N GLU A 44 -19.91 -11.73 18.12
CA GLU A 44 -20.91 -12.62 18.70
C GLU A 44 -21.27 -12.25 20.16
N ALA A 45 -20.43 -11.40 20.81
CA ALA A 45 -20.64 -11.01 22.21
C ALA A 45 -21.61 -9.84 22.37
N HIS A 46 -21.65 -8.92 21.38
CA HIS A 46 -22.37 -7.64 21.51
C HIS A 46 -23.36 -7.41 20.36
N GLY A 47 -24.63 -7.66 20.60
CA GLY A 47 -25.72 -7.27 19.72
C GLY A 47 -26.02 -8.23 18.57
N LYS A 48 -26.49 -7.68 17.44
CA LYS A 48 -26.93 -8.48 16.29
C LYS A 48 -25.76 -8.84 15.39
N VAL A 49 -25.42 -10.11 15.34
CA VAL A 49 -24.38 -10.65 14.48
C VAL A 49 -24.86 -10.63 13.02
N LEU A 50 -24.12 -9.93 12.15
CA LEU A 50 -24.34 -9.97 10.71
C LEU A 50 -23.63 -11.17 10.08
N THR A 51 -24.18 -11.65 8.96
CA THR A 51 -23.44 -12.59 8.11
C THR A 51 -22.34 -11.87 7.34
N HIS A 52 -21.32 -12.60 6.88
CA HIS A 52 -20.24 -12.04 6.04
C HIS A 52 -20.80 -11.30 4.82
N GLU A 53 -21.86 -11.82 4.21
CA GLU A 53 -22.52 -11.21 3.05
C GLU A 53 -23.22 -9.89 3.41
N GLN A 54 -23.93 -9.87 4.54
CA GLN A 54 -24.58 -8.67 5.03
C GLN A 54 -23.56 -7.59 5.39
N SER A 55 -22.49 -7.95 6.12
CA SER A 55 -21.42 -7.01 6.45
C SER A 55 -20.69 -6.50 5.20
N ALA A 56 -20.48 -7.34 4.18
CA ALA A 56 -19.93 -6.91 2.90
C ALA A 56 -20.79 -5.86 2.19
N LYS A 57 -22.10 -6.10 2.15
CA LYS A 57 -23.07 -5.15 1.56
C LYS A 57 -23.15 -3.84 2.35
N THR A 58 -23.24 -3.92 3.68
CA THR A 58 -23.31 -2.73 4.55
C THR A 58 -22.08 -1.84 4.44
N ASN A 59 -20.90 -2.45 4.41
CA ASN A 59 -19.63 -1.71 4.34
C ASN A 59 -19.17 -1.40 2.91
N CYS A 60 -19.94 -1.79 1.88
CA CYS A 60 -19.58 -1.64 0.46
C CYS A 60 -18.18 -2.20 0.14
N VAL A 61 -17.90 -3.42 0.61
CA VAL A 61 -16.63 -4.13 0.38
C VAL A 61 -16.85 -5.51 -0.21
N CYS A 62 -15.84 -6.08 -0.85
CA CYS A 62 -15.94 -7.44 -1.37
C CYS A 62 -15.76 -8.49 -0.26
N MET A 63 -16.25 -9.71 -0.51
CA MET A 63 -16.16 -10.84 0.43
C MET A 63 -14.72 -11.18 0.81
N ALA A 64 -13.77 -11.02 -0.11
CA ALA A 64 -12.36 -11.22 0.17
C ALA A 64 -11.83 -10.25 1.26
N THR A 65 -12.31 -9.01 1.28
CA THR A 65 -11.96 -8.03 2.32
C THR A 65 -12.47 -8.47 3.69
N ILE A 66 -13.71 -8.97 3.77
CA ILE A 66 -14.26 -9.54 5.01
C ILE A 66 -13.38 -10.69 5.51
N THR A 67 -13.15 -11.69 4.66
CA THR A 67 -12.35 -12.87 5.00
C THR A 67 -10.93 -12.52 5.46
N ASN A 68 -10.28 -11.57 4.75
CA ASN A 68 -8.93 -11.13 5.12
C ASN A 68 -8.92 -10.35 6.44
N THR A 69 -9.94 -9.53 6.71
CA THR A 69 -10.06 -8.80 7.97
C THR A 69 -10.28 -9.75 9.14
N VAL A 70 -11.15 -10.75 8.99
CA VAL A 70 -11.38 -11.78 10.01
C VAL A 70 -10.13 -12.60 10.30
N LYS A 71 -9.40 -13.03 9.26
CA LYS A 71 -8.12 -13.70 9.41
C LYS A 71 -7.08 -12.83 10.13
N LEU A 72 -7.01 -11.57 9.78
CA LEU A 72 -6.08 -10.61 10.38
C LEU A 72 -6.38 -10.45 11.89
N TYR A 73 -7.67 -10.31 12.25
CA TYR A 73 -8.07 -10.25 13.66
C TYR A 73 -7.76 -11.54 14.40
N SER A 74 -8.00 -12.71 13.81
CA SER A 74 -7.74 -14.00 14.47
C SER A 74 -6.24 -14.28 14.72
N VAL A 75 -5.34 -13.66 13.95
CA VAL A 75 -3.89 -13.83 14.08
C VAL A 75 -3.26 -12.75 14.95
N GLU A 76 -3.61 -11.50 14.73
CA GLU A 76 -2.96 -10.35 15.34
C GLU A 76 -3.85 -9.61 16.37
N GLY A 77 -5.14 -9.97 16.48
CA GLY A 77 -6.10 -9.27 17.34
C GLY A 77 -6.34 -7.82 16.93
N ILE A 78 -6.63 -6.96 17.92
CA ILE A 78 -6.85 -5.52 17.73
C ILE A 78 -5.66 -4.80 17.08
N PRO A 79 -4.39 -5.10 17.40
CA PRO A 79 -3.24 -4.48 16.72
C PRO A 79 -3.20 -4.70 15.21
N GLY A 80 -3.71 -5.81 14.71
CA GLY A 80 -3.82 -6.08 13.28
C GLY A 80 -4.89 -5.22 12.60
N ILE A 81 -5.99 -4.95 13.29
CA ILE A 81 -7.10 -4.12 12.80
C ILE A 81 -6.72 -2.64 12.83
N ILE A 82 -6.09 -2.20 13.93
CA ILE A 82 -5.64 -0.82 14.17
C ILE A 82 -4.11 -0.81 14.18
N PRO A 83 -3.46 -0.77 13.01
CA PRO A 83 -2.00 -0.70 12.99
C PRO A 83 -1.54 0.64 13.55
N SER A 84 -0.79 0.58 14.65
CA SER A 84 -0.13 1.76 15.23
C SER A 84 1.32 1.84 14.74
N ALA A 85 1.78 3.04 14.42
CA ALA A 85 3.18 3.30 14.10
C ALA A 85 4.04 3.30 15.38
N LYS A 86 4.10 2.17 16.07
CA LYS A 86 5.05 1.98 17.18
C LYS A 86 6.41 1.51 16.68
N ALA A 87 7.04 2.24 15.79
CA ALA A 87 8.41 1.92 15.44
C ALA A 87 9.44 2.90 16.02
N ASN A 88 9.08 4.12 16.43
CA ASN A 88 10.07 5.12 16.90
C ASN A 88 9.55 6.11 17.96
N GLY A 89 8.67 5.68 18.85
CA GLY A 89 8.38 6.49 20.05
C GLY A 89 7.64 7.81 19.85
N ILE A 90 7.16 8.12 18.66
CA ILE A 90 6.53 9.40 18.34
C ILE A 90 5.22 9.14 17.60
N SER A 91 4.13 9.56 18.25
CA SER A 91 2.75 9.72 17.78
C SER A 91 1.82 8.52 17.73
N ASP A 92 0.62 8.70 18.29
CA ASP A 92 -0.58 7.85 18.18
C ASP A 92 -1.18 7.84 16.76
N GLU A 93 -0.37 7.99 15.74
CA GLU A 93 -0.83 8.04 14.37
C GLU A 93 -1.11 6.63 13.84
N ILE A 94 -2.35 6.41 13.40
CA ILE A 94 -2.77 5.16 12.80
C ILE A 94 -2.18 5.10 11.38
N THR A 95 -1.11 4.35 11.21
CA THR A 95 -0.47 4.15 9.91
C THR A 95 -0.72 2.76 9.38
N LEU A 96 -1.17 2.67 8.14
CA LEU A 96 -1.26 1.39 7.44
C LEU A 96 0.15 0.95 7.04
N LYS A 97 0.52 -0.29 7.36
CA LYS A 97 1.75 -0.90 6.84
C LYS A 97 1.74 -0.79 5.32
N ARG A 98 2.80 -0.24 4.76
CA ARG A 98 2.97 -0.14 3.31
C ARG A 98 2.98 -1.55 2.72
N ASN A 99 2.14 -1.79 1.73
CA ASN A 99 2.15 -3.08 1.04
C ASN A 99 3.48 -3.23 0.27
N VAL A 100 4.33 -4.15 0.73
CA VAL A 100 5.64 -4.45 0.13
C VAL A 100 5.49 -4.89 -1.34
N ASN A 101 4.36 -5.45 -1.70
CA ASN A 101 4.04 -5.89 -3.06
C ASN A 101 3.29 -4.83 -3.89
N SER A 102 3.11 -3.59 -3.39
CA SER A 102 2.51 -2.52 -4.19
C SER A 102 3.42 -2.14 -5.36
N ASP A 103 2.84 -1.64 -6.46
CA ASP A 103 3.60 -1.18 -7.62
C ASP A 103 4.65 -0.12 -7.27
N ASN A 104 4.36 0.74 -6.27
CA ASN A 104 5.33 1.71 -5.75
C ASN A 104 6.49 1.06 -4.98
N ALA A 105 6.23 -0.05 -4.26
CA ALA A 105 7.29 -0.78 -3.56
C ALA A 105 8.17 -1.58 -4.53
N ARG A 106 7.61 -2.00 -5.66
CA ARG A 106 8.34 -2.70 -6.74
C ARG A 106 9.10 -1.76 -7.67
N ARG A 107 8.90 -0.45 -7.57
CA ARG A 107 9.65 0.50 -8.38
C ARG A 107 11.13 0.42 -8.05
N LYS A 108 11.88 -0.22 -8.94
CA LYS A 108 13.35 -0.21 -8.93
C LYS A 108 13.92 1.13 -9.40
N PHE A 109 13.10 1.95 -10.04
CA PHE A 109 13.45 3.23 -10.64
C PHE A 109 12.73 4.33 -9.86
N ASP A 110 13.44 5.01 -9.00
CA ASP A 110 12.92 6.09 -8.16
C ASP A 110 13.16 7.48 -8.78
N GLY A 111 12.67 8.54 -8.11
CA GLY A 111 12.83 9.91 -8.59
C GLY A 111 14.29 10.39 -8.63
N ARG A 112 15.20 9.81 -7.84
CA ARG A 112 16.63 10.14 -7.87
C ARG A 112 17.27 9.56 -9.13
N ALA A 113 16.92 8.33 -9.47
CA ALA A 113 17.37 7.70 -10.69
C ALA A 113 16.80 8.41 -11.94
N GLU A 114 15.53 8.87 -11.91
CA GLU A 114 14.96 9.72 -12.96
C GLU A 114 15.79 11.01 -13.14
N ALA A 115 16.08 11.73 -12.07
CA ALA A 115 16.86 12.96 -12.11
C ALA A 115 18.28 12.73 -12.66
N ARG A 116 18.93 11.63 -12.26
CA ARG A 116 20.27 11.31 -12.75
C ARG A 116 20.30 10.99 -14.23
N ILE A 117 19.30 10.31 -14.77
CA ILE A 117 19.18 10.05 -16.21
C ILE A 117 18.96 11.35 -16.99
N ILE A 118 18.16 12.26 -16.46
CA ILE A 118 17.95 13.57 -17.08
C ILE A 118 19.26 14.36 -17.11
N GLU A 119 20.01 14.35 -16.03
CA GLU A 119 21.34 14.99 -15.96
C GLU A 119 22.30 14.42 -17.02
N ILE A 120 22.35 13.09 -17.18
CA ILE A 120 23.14 12.44 -18.23
C ILE A 120 22.64 12.86 -19.63
N ALA A 121 21.32 12.88 -19.86
CA ALA A 121 20.76 13.27 -21.16
C ALA A 121 21.03 14.73 -21.51
N CYS A 122 21.21 15.60 -20.53
CA CYS A 122 21.59 17.01 -20.71
C CYS A 122 23.10 17.21 -20.89
N SER A 123 23.93 16.20 -20.64
CA SER A 123 25.37 16.28 -20.84
C SER A 123 25.75 16.06 -22.31
N PRO A 124 26.96 16.44 -22.74
CA PRO A 124 27.46 16.13 -24.08
C PRO A 124 27.40 14.63 -24.38
N ALA A 125 27.10 14.26 -25.61
CA ALA A 125 27.11 12.87 -26.03
C ALA A 125 28.54 12.28 -25.91
N PRO A 126 28.69 10.97 -25.65
CA PRO A 126 29.98 10.33 -25.54
C PRO A 126 30.74 10.36 -26.89
N GLU A 127 32.06 10.23 -26.83
CA GLU A 127 32.94 10.25 -28.02
C GLU A 127 32.45 9.27 -29.09
N GLY A 128 32.43 9.74 -30.32
CA GLY A 128 31.92 8.99 -31.48
C GLY A 128 30.41 9.08 -31.74
N HIS A 129 29.67 9.82 -30.92
CA HIS A 129 28.23 10.03 -31.12
C HIS A 129 27.88 11.50 -31.17
N SER A 130 27.10 11.90 -32.17
CA SER A 130 26.64 13.29 -32.36
C SER A 130 25.52 13.69 -31.40
N ARG A 131 24.79 12.71 -30.84
CA ARG A 131 23.64 12.93 -29.96
C ARG A 131 23.38 11.72 -29.06
N TRP A 132 22.66 11.96 -27.97
CA TRP A 132 22.17 10.89 -27.12
C TRP A 132 21.08 10.06 -27.82
N THR A 133 21.14 8.76 -27.65
CA THR A 133 20.08 7.83 -28.03
C THR A 133 19.60 7.08 -26.79
N LEU A 134 18.37 6.54 -26.81
CA LEU A 134 17.86 5.76 -25.67
C LEU A 134 18.74 4.53 -25.34
N ARG A 135 19.44 3.97 -26.34
CA ARG A 135 20.40 2.87 -26.11
C ARG A 135 21.63 3.31 -25.38
N LEU A 136 22.23 4.43 -25.79
CA LEU A 136 23.40 4.99 -25.12
C LEU A 136 23.07 5.40 -23.67
N LEU A 137 21.89 5.98 -23.45
CA LEU A 137 21.42 6.31 -22.12
C LEU A 137 21.18 5.04 -21.27
N GLU A 138 20.71 3.94 -21.84
CA GLU A 138 20.57 2.67 -21.15
C GLU A 138 21.95 2.12 -20.72
N GLU A 139 22.94 2.17 -21.59
CA GLU A 139 24.31 1.71 -21.29
C GLU A 139 24.97 2.58 -20.21
N GLN A 140 24.88 3.89 -20.33
CA GLN A 140 25.40 4.82 -19.31
C GLN A 140 24.66 4.72 -17.97
N ALA A 141 23.34 4.55 -18.01
CA ALA A 141 22.55 4.36 -16.80
C ALA A 141 22.92 3.08 -16.03
N LYS A 142 23.25 1.99 -16.74
CA LYS A 142 23.75 0.76 -16.11
C LYS A 142 25.07 0.97 -15.36
N ILE A 143 25.94 1.81 -15.91
CA ILE A 143 27.26 2.11 -15.30
C ILE A 143 27.10 3.04 -14.09
N VAL A 144 26.27 4.09 -14.22
CA VAL A 144 26.18 5.18 -13.24
C VAL A 144 25.24 4.84 -12.08
N LEU A 145 24.15 4.10 -12.35
CA LEU A 145 23.09 3.83 -11.37
C LEU A 145 23.21 2.47 -10.71
N ASP A 146 24.05 1.57 -11.23
CA ASP A 146 24.14 0.16 -10.79
C ASP A 146 22.76 -0.56 -10.73
N ILE A 147 21.80 -0.05 -11.50
CA ILE A 147 20.42 -0.55 -11.57
C ILE A 147 20.11 -0.87 -13.03
N PRO A 148 19.62 -2.08 -13.34
CA PRO A 148 19.20 -2.42 -14.70
C PRO A 148 17.93 -1.63 -15.07
N VAL A 149 18.10 -0.57 -15.84
CA VAL A 149 17.01 0.26 -16.35
C VAL A 149 16.89 0.03 -17.85
N SER A 150 15.69 -0.31 -18.34
CA SER A 150 15.46 -0.51 -19.77
C SER A 150 15.27 0.83 -20.52
N LYS A 151 15.62 0.84 -21.81
CA LYS A 151 15.40 1.98 -22.71
C LYS A 151 13.95 2.52 -22.68
N ASP A 152 12.96 1.62 -22.54
CA ASP A 152 11.54 2.00 -22.48
C ASP A 152 11.20 2.77 -21.19
N THR A 153 11.84 2.44 -20.09
CA THR A 153 11.70 3.15 -18.81
C THR A 153 12.33 4.53 -18.90
N ILE A 154 13.51 4.63 -19.51
CA ILE A 154 14.19 5.90 -19.78
C ILE A 154 13.35 6.78 -20.71
N GLY A 155 12.83 6.22 -21.80
CA GLY A 155 11.98 6.93 -22.73
C GLY A 155 10.71 7.49 -22.08
N ARG A 156 10.07 6.72 -21.17
CA ARG A 156 8.92 7.20 -20.40
C ARG A 156 9.29 8.34 -19.43
N ALA A 157 10.46 8.26 -18.79
CA ALA A 157 10.93 9.29 -17.87
C ALA A 157 11.19 10.61 -18.63
N LEU A 158 11.87 10.57 -19.76
CA LEU A 158 12.14 11.73 -20.61
C LEU A 158 10.84 12.33 -21.18
N LYS A 159 9.93 11.49 -21.67
CA LYS A 159 8.63 11.93 -22.18
C LYS A 159 7.77 12.62 -21.13
N LYS A 160 7.86 12.21 -19.87
CA LYS A 160 7.12 12.81 -18.74
C LYS A 160 7.49 14.29 -18.52
N ILE A 161 8.71 14.68 -18.87
CA ILE A 161 9.22 16.06 -18.75
C ILE A 161 9.26 16.78 -20.10
N ASN A 162 8.64 16.20 -21.15
CA ASN A 162 8.70 16.72 -22.54
C ASN A 162 10.14 16.96 -23.05
N PHE A 163 11.07 16.10 -22.64
CA PHE A 163 12.45 16.18 -23.08
C PHE A 163 12.63 15.35 -24.35
N ASP A 164 12.91 16.04 -25.47
CA ASP A 164 13.28 15.39 -26.72
C ASP A 164 14.80 15.26 -26.80
N LEU A 165 15.26 14.07 -27.16
CA LEU A 165 16.69 13.83 -27.41
C LEU A 165 17.09 14.50 -28.70
N ILE A 166 17.80 15.62 -28.59
CA ILE A 166 18.32 16.42 -29.72
C ILE A 166 19.59 15.76 -30.29
#